data_a264466bccac4dbf4a67fca6cd4fbc1a
#
_entry.id   a264466bccac4dbf4a67fca6cd4fbc1a
#
_cell.length_a   1.000
_cell.length_b   1.000
_cell.length_c   1.000
_cell.angle_alpha   90.00
_cell.angle_beta   90.00
_cell.angle_gamma   90.00
#
_symmetry.space_group_name_H-M   'P 1'
#
loop_
_entity.id
_entity.type
_entity.pdbx_description
1 polymer ?
#
loop_
_entity_poly.entity_id
_entity_poly.type
_entity_poly.pdbx_seq_one_letter_code
_entity_poly.pdbx_strand_id
1 'polypeptide(L)'
;MPIRDTLRRLTEQPLLRALPVDAAQVVLALRYCILCRRGGRDPMPELERRWGKILAARRFRLVVEAIGHVWPDPFAVAPPCCPHLSFDEALLASVTVAAAHQDRAHFDWLTNEMLGCGAREMLFVALGNFVRAKAPGRVYHRRGAFRTHLSSVASVKPSFPA
;
A
#
# COMPACT_ATOMS: atom_id res chain seq x y z
N MET A 1 13.21 26.83 -18.43
CA MET A 1 13.99 25.83 -17.69
C MET A 1 15.08 25.27 -18.58
N PRO A 2 16.34 25.28 -18.18
CA PRO A 2 17.41 24.76 -19.04
C PRO A 2 17.29 23.24 -19.14
N ILE A 3 17.36 22.74 -20.37
CA ILE A 3 17.34 21.31 -20.75
C ILE A 3 18.30 20.47 -19.90
N ARG A 4 19.41 21.04 -19.44
CA ARG A 4 20.39 20.39 -18.58
C ARG A 4 19.80 19.95 -17.20
N ASP A 5 18.90 20.73 -16.59
CA ASP A 5 18.29 20.37 -15.30
C ASP A 5 17.26 19.27 -15.45
N THR A 6 16.58 19.22 -16.59
CA THR A 6 15.64 18.14 -16.91
C THR A 6 16.37 16.83 -17.14
N LEU A 7 17.46 16.84 -17.92
CA LEU A 7 18.30 15.66 -18.16
C LEU A 7 18.95 15.16 -16.87
N ARG A 8 19.43 16.07 -16.01
CA ARG A 8 19.99 15.72 -14.71
C ARG A 8 18.96 15.03 -13.81
N ARG A 9 17.72 15.53 -13.75
CA ARG A 9 16.64 14.90 -12.99
C ARG A 9 16.25 13.53 -13.53
N LEU A 10 16.34 13.31 -14.83
CA LEU A 10 16.07 12.02 -15.46
C LEU A 10 17.20 11.01 -15.25
N THR A 11 18.43 11.48 -14.99
CA THR A 11 19.60 10.62 -14.73
C THR A 11 19.92 10.43 -13.25
N GLU A 12 19.40 11.29 -12.37
CA GLU A 12 19.53 11.12 -10.92
C GLU A 12 18.62 10.00 -10.44
N GLN A 13 19.20 8.84 -10.18
CA GLN A 13 18.48 7.75 -9.53
C GLN A 13 18.01 8.20 -8.14
N PRO A 14 16.72 8.06 -7.80
CA PRO A 14 16.22 8.47 -6.50
C PRO A 14 16.95 7.74 -5.39
N LEU A 15 17.19 8.46 -4.28
CA LEU A 15 17.82 7.87 -3.10
C LEU A 15 16.76 7.28 -2.17
N LEU A 16 17.03 6.11 -1.64
CA LEU A 16 16.17 5.44 -0.66
C LEU A 16 15.86 6.33 0.55
N ARG A 17 16.86 7.10 1.04
CA ARG A 17 16.71 8.02 2.17
C ARG A 17 15.81 9.23 1.91
N ALA A 18 15.54 9.53 0.64
CA ALA A 18 14.64 10.63 0.24
C ALA A 18 13.18 10.21 0.15
N LEU A 19 12.89 8.93 0.28
CA LEU A 19 11.53 8.41 0.23
C LEU A 19 10.75 8.70 1.53
N PRO A 20 9.42 8.89 1.44
CA PRO A 20 8.54 8.79 2.59
C PRO A 20 8.70 7.44 3.31
N VAL A 21 8.49 7.43 4.63
CA VAL A 21 8.76 6.28 5.49
C VAL A 21 8.06 5.01 5.01
N ASP A 22 6.80 5.09 4.63
CA ASP A 22 6.04 3.91 4.18
C ASP A 22 6.60 3.35 2.87
N ALA A 23 6.95 4.21 1.91
CA ALA A 23 7.54 3.81 0.65
C ALA A 23 8.94 3.20 0.86
N ALA A 24 9.78 3.82 1.68
CA ALA A 24 11.10 3.28 2.02
C ALA A 24 11.00 1.89 2.65
N GLN A 25 10.03 1.68 3.53
CA GLN A 25 9.83 0.39 4.18
C GLN A 25 9.34 -0.70 3.23
N VAL A 26 8.48 -0.36 2.26
CA VAL A 26 8.06 -1.31 1.21
C VAL A 26 9.26 -1.75 0.38
N VAL A 27 10.07 -0.81 -0.09
CA VAL A 27 11.27 -1.12 -0.88
C VAL A 27 12.27 -1.98 -0.10
N LEU A 28 12.59 -1.59 1.13
CA LEU A 28 13.52 -2.35 1.98
C LEU A 28 13.02 -3.75 2.31
N ALA A 29 11.74 -3.89 2.61
CA ALA A 29 11.13 -5.18 2.89
C ALA A 29 11.12 -6.07 1.64
N LEU A 30 10.86 -5.51 0.45
CA LEU A 30 10.93 -6.25 -0.79
C LEU A 30 12.35 -6.74 -1.09
N ARG A 31 13.37 -5.87 -0.96
CA ARG A 31 14.79 -6.26 -1.05
C ARG A 31 15.11 -7.43 -0.12
N TYR A 32 14.65 -7.33 1.11
CA TYR A 32 14.84 -8.37 2.11
C TYR A 32 14.14 -9.69 1.72
N CYS A 33 12.90 -9.63 1.25
CA CYS A 33 12.19 -10.82 0.77
C CYS A 33 12.91 -11.52 -0.38
N ILE A 34 13.41 -10.76 -1.35
CA ILE A 34 14.14 -11.31 -2.49
C ILE A 34 15.46 -11.94 -2.05
N LEU A 35 16.19 -11.29 -1.12
CA LEU A 35 17.42 -11.84 -0.56
C LEU A 35 17.16 -13.17 0.19
N CYS A 36 16.12 -13.22 1.03
CA CYS A 36 15.72 -14.41 1.75
C CYS A 36 15.34 -15.55 0.79
N ARG A 37 14.56 -15.23 -0.26
CA ARG A 37 14.15 -16.21 -1.27
C ARG A 37 15.35 -16.83 -1.98
N ARG A 38 16.36 -16.03 -2.34
CA ARG A 38 17.62 -16.54 -2.93
C ARG A 38 18.38 -17.46 -1.98
N GLY A 39 18.27 -17.23 -0.67
CA GLY A 39 18.87 -18.07 0.37
C GLY A 39 17.97 -19.19 0.89
N GLY A 40 16.81 -19.45 0.28
CA GLY A 40 15.86 -20.48 0.73
C GLY A 40 15.26 -20.20 2.12
N ARG A 41 15.21 -18.96 2.56
CA ARG A 41 14.70 -18.56 3.89
C ARG A 41 13.34 -17.88 3.80
N ASP A 42 12.49 -18.10 4.80
CA ASP A 42 11.23 -17.37 4.93
C ASP A 42 11.50 -15.98 5.54
N PRO A 43 11.11 -14.87 4.87
CA PRO A 43 11.28 -13.53 5.38
C PRO A 43 10.24 -13.14 6.45
N MET A 44 9.12 -13.86 6.54
CA MET A 44 7.96 -13.43 7.33
C MET A 44 8.24 -13.28 8.83
N PRO A 45 8.93 -14.23 9.53
CA PRO A 45 9.20 -14.08 10.96
C PRO A 45 9.97 -12.83 11.32
N GLU A 46 10.94 -12.44 10.49
CA GLU A 46 11.72 -11.22 10.73
C GLU A 46 10.88 -9.94 10.46
N LEU A 47 10.04 -9.95 9.45
CA LEU A 47 9.14 -8.83 9.17
C LEU A 47 8.08 -8.66 10.28
N GLU A 48 7.55 -9.77 10.81
CA GLU A 48 6.65 -9.74 11.97
C GLU A 48 7.34 -9.11 13.19
N ARG A 49 8.55 -9.56 13.49
CA ARG A 49 9.36 -9.01 14.58
C ARG A 49 9.63 -7.52 14.40
N ARG A 50 10.06 -7.12 13.20
CA ARG A 50 10.45 -5.74 12.88
C ARG A 50 9.28 -4.76 12.96
N TRP A 51 8.10 -5.17 12.52
CA TRP A 51 6.90 -4.31 12.56
C TRP A 51 6.08 -4.47 13.84
N GLY A 52 6.35 -5.51 14.63
CA GLY A 52 5.60 -5.82 15.85
C GLY A 52 4.12 -6.14 15.59
N LYS A 53 3.77 -6.47 14.35
CA LYS A 53 2.39 -6.69 13.91
C LYS A 53 2.32 -7.82 12.87
N ILE A 54 1.79 -8.95 13.27
CA ILE A 54 1.57 -10.11 12.39
C ILE A 54 0.71 -9.73 11.18
N LEU A 55 -0.34 -8.93 11.39
CA LEU A 55 -1.22 -8.50 10.30
C LEU A 55 -0.47 -7.69 9.23
N ALA A 56 0.46 -6.82 9.63
CA ALA A 56 1.24 -6.04 8.67
C ALA A 56 2.13 -6.96 7.81
N ALA A 57 2.80 -7.93 8.41
CA ALA A 57 3.62 -8.90 7.69
C ALA A 57 2.78 -9.74 6.70
N ARG A 58 1.62 -10.24 7.14
CA ARG A 58 0.69 -10.98 6.27
C ARG A 58 0.18 -10.13 5.10
N ARG A 59 -0.15 -8.86 5.34
CA ARG A 59 -0.57 -7.94 4.26
C ARG A 59 0.59 -7.63 3.31
N PHE A 60 1.80 -7.50 3.83
CA PHE A 60 2.97 -7.31 2.97
C PHE A 60 3.26 -8.54 2.09
N ARG A 61 3.05 -9.74 2.60
CA ARG A 61 3.13 -10.95 1.77
C ARG A 61 2.21 -10.86 0.55
N LEU A 62 0.97 -10.38 0.74
CA LEU A 62 0.05 -10.16 -0.38
C LEU A 62 0.55 -9.10 -1.37
N VAL A 63 1.26 -8.07 -0.89
CA VAL A 63 1.93 -7.10 -1.77
C VAL A 63 3.00 -7.78 -2.63
N VAL A 64 3.83 -8.63 -2.03
CA VAL A 64 4.87 -9.37 -2.77
C VAL A 64 4.26 -10.31 -3.80
N GLU A 65 3.19 -11.02 -3.43
CA GLU A 65 2.44 -11.89 -4.34
C GLU A 65 1.79 -11.09 -5.48
N ALA A 66 1.17 -9.95 -5.16
CA ALA A 66 0.59 -9.07 -6.19
C ALA A 66 1.65 -8.58 -7.19
N ILE A 67 2.80 -8.10 -6.70
CA ILE A 67 3.91 -7.69 -7.56
C ILE A 67 4.33 -8.85 -8.48
N GLY A 68 4.49 -10.05 -7.93
CA GLY A 68 4.86 -11.22 -8.71
C GLY A 68 3.85 -11.64 -9.77
N HIS A 69 2.59 -11.25 -9.61
CA HIS A 69 1.51 -11.54 -10.58
C HIS A 69 1.31 -10.45 -11.63
N VAL A 70 1.47 -9.19 -11.24
CA VAL A 70 1.04 -8.08 -12.10
C VAL A 70 2.20 -7.37 -12.80
N TRP A 71 3.43 -7.48 -12.28
CA TRP A 71 4.56 -6.82 -12.90
C TRP A 71 4.90 -7.50 -14.23
N PRO A 72 4.99 -6.73 -15.33
CA PRO A 72 5.09 -7.33 -16.68
C PRO A 72 6.42 -8.05 -16.92
N ASP A 73 7.49 -7.58 -16.29
CA ASP A 73 8.85 -8.11 -16.40
C ASP A 73 9.38 -8.54 -15.02
N PRO A 74 10.46 -9.31 -14.93
CA PRO A 74 11.11 -9.59 -13.66
C PRO A 74 11.46 -8.30 -12.93
N PHE A 75 10.92 -8.13 -11.72
CA PHE A 75 11.10 -6.93 -10.92
C PHE A 75 12.58 -6.68 -10.62
N ALA A 76 13.12 -5.57 -11.11
CA ALA A 76 14.51 -5.20 -10.91
C ALA A 76 14.71 -4.60 -9.51
N VAL A 77 15.58 -5.24 -8.71
CA VAL A 77 15.88 -4.83 -7.34
C VAL A 77 17.35 -4.43 -7.23
N ALA A 78 17.60 -3.27 -6.65
CA ALA A 78 18.95 -2.87 -6.33
C ALA A 78 19.52 -3.72 -5.16
N PRO A 79 20.86 -3.90 -5.08
CA PRO A 79 21.50 -4.60 -3.97
C PRO A 79 21.08 -4.01 -2.60
N PRO A 80 21.01 -4.82 -1.53
CA PRO A 80 20.54 -4.36 -0.22
C PRO A 80 21.28 -3.16 0.36
N CYS A 81 22.57 -3.06 0.08
CA CYS A 81 23.44 -1.95 0.52
C CYS A 81 23.42 -0.73 -0.41
N CYS A 82 22.76 -0.82 -1.56
CA CYS A 82 22.72 0.29 -2.51
C CYS A 82 21.79 1.41 -2.01
N PRO A 83 22.28 2.65 -1.89
CA PRO A 83 21.45 3.78 -1.49
C PRO A 83 20.50 4.26 -2.60
N HIS A 84 20.75 3.88 -3.84
CA HIS A 84 19.94 4.23 -5.00
C HIS A 84 18.84 3.20 -5.23
N LEU A 85 17.75 3.66 -5.83
CA LEU A 85 16.64 2.82 -6.25
C LEU A 85 16.84 2.37 -7.70
N SER A 86 16.39 1.16 -8.02
CA SER A 86 16.12 0.80 -9.40
C SER A 86 14.91 1.57 -9.94
N PHE A 87 14.66 1.51 -11.24
CA PHE A 87 13.46 2.11 -11.83
C PHE A 87 12.17 1.49 -11.22
N ASP A 88 12.12 0.17 -11.12
CA ASP A 88 10.97 -0.54 -10.54
C ASP A 88 10.74 -0.20 -9.08
N GLU A 89 11.81 -0.07 -8.30
CA GLU A 89 11.73 0.34 -6.90
C GLU A 89 11.23 1.79 -6.76
N ALA A 90 11.67 2.69 -7.63
CA ALA A 90 11.21 4.08 -7.64
C ALA A 90 9.71 4.17 -8.00
N LEU A 91 9.28 3.38 -8.99
CA LEU A 91 7.87 3.28 -9.35
C LEU A 91 7.05 2.67 -8.21
N LEU A 92 7.51 1.55 -7.62
CA LEU A 92 6.84 0.93 -6.46
C LEU A 92 6.72 1.91 -5.29
N ALA A 93 7.76 2.68 -5.01
CA ALA A 93 7.71 3.73 -3.98
C ALA A 93 6.63 4.77 -4.28
N SER A 94 6.55 5.24 -5.52
CA SER A 94 5.56 6.24 -5.96
C SER A 94 4.12 5.71 -5.86
N VAL A 95 3.86 4.49 -6.33
CA VAL A 95 2.52 3.88 -6.22
C VAL A 95 2.15 3.53 -4.78
N THR A 96 3.14 3.25 -3.91
CA THR A 96 2.91 3.06 -2.47
C THR A 96 2.44 4.37 -1.83
N VAL A 97 3.05 5.49 -2.16
CA VAL A 97 2.62 6.82 -1.67
C VAL A 97 1.20 7.12 -2.14
N ALA A 98 0.90 6.92 -3.42
CA ALA A 98 -0.45 7.13 -3.95
C ALA A 98 -1.49 6.25 -3.22
N ALA A 99 -1.19 4.98 -3.00
CA ALA A 99 -2.07 4.06 -2.27
C ALA A 99 -2.24 4.46 -0.79
N ALA A 100 -1.18 4.95 -0.12
CA ALA A 100 -1.23 5.44 1.24
C ALA A 100 -2.16 6.65 1.40
N HIS A 101 -2.16 7.54 0.42
CA HIS A 101 -3.04 8.71 0.37
C HIS A 101 -4.42 8.42 -0.23
N GLN A 102 -4.70 7.19 -0.64
CA GLN A 102 -5.93 6.80 -1.35
C GLN A 102 -6.13 7.60 -2.65
N ASP A 103 -5.04 8.07 -3.24
CA ASP A 103 -5.04 8.81 -4.50
C ASP A 103 -5.05 7.82 -5.68
N ARG A 104 -6.26 7.37 -6.02
CA ARG A 104 -6.47 6.43 -7.10
C ARG A 104 -6.10 7.01 -8.46
N ALA A 105 -6.40 8.28 -8.69
CA ALA A 105 -6.12 8.93 -9.97
C ALA A 105 -4.62 8.97 -10.24
N HIS A 106 -3.82 9.36 -9.25
CA HIS A 106 -2.37 9.38 -9.37
C HIS A 106 -1.78 7.97 -9.51
N PHE A 107 -2.31 7.00 -8.77
CA PHE A 107 -1.92 5.59 -8.90
C PHE A 107 -2.15 5.07 -10.32
N ASP A 108 -3.33 5.31 -10.86
CA ASP A 108 -3.68 4.89 -12.22
C ASP A 108 -2.81 5.59 -13.26
N TRP A 109 -2.53 6.88 -13.09
CA TRP A 109 -1.62 7.62 -13.97
C TRP A 109 -0.21 7.02 -14.02
N LEU A 110 0.32 6.59 -12.87
CA LEU A 110 1.65 5.96 -12.77
C LEU A 110 1.71 4.57 -13.43
N THR A 111 0.58 3.88 -13.56
CA THR A 111 0.55 2.44 -13.90
C THR A 111 -0.23 2.10 -15.16
N ASN A 112 -0.94 3.05 -15.77
CA ASN A 112 -1.87 2.80 -16.87
C ASN A 112 -1.21 2.21 -18.14
N GLU A 113 0.03 2.59 -18.43
CA GLU A 113 0.76 2.10 -19.60
C GLU A 113 1.37 0.70 -19.37
N MET A 114 1.54 0.32 -18.10
CA MET A 114 2.21 -0.92 -17.72
C MET A 114 1.25 -2.00 -17.25
N LEU A 115 0.18 -1.63 -16.55
CA LEU A 115 -0.73 -2.57 -15.91
C LEU A 115 -2.17 -2.44 -16.46
N GLY A 116 -2.78 -3.58 -16.74
CA GLY A 116 -4.22 -3.65 -17.04
C GLY A 116 -5.08 -3.30 -15.82
N CYS A 117 -6.37 -3.01 -16.04
CA CYS A 117 -7.30 -2.53 -15.02
C CYS A 117 -7.35 -3.46 -13.78
N GLY A 118 -7.49 -4.78 -13.98
CA GLY A 118 -7.53 -5.75 -12.87
C GLY A 118 -6.22 -5.82 -12.09
N ALA A 119 -5.08 -5.72 -12.77
CA ALA A 119 -3.75 -5.71 -12.15
C ALA A 119 -3.55 -4.45 -11.29
N ARG A 120 -3.97 -3.29 -11.78
CA ARG A 120 -3.94 -2.02 -11.03
C ARG A 120 -4.78 -2.10 -9.77
N GLU A 121 -5.99 -2.66 -9.87
CA GLU A 121 -6.86 -2.83 -8.71
C GLU A 121 -6.23 -3.74 -7.66
N MET A 122 -5.71 -4.88 -8.08
CA MET A 122 -5.05 -5.83 -7.17
C MET A 122 -3.90 -5.17 -6.40
N LEU A 123 -3.02 -4.47 -7.12
CA LEU A 123 -1.84 -3.84 -6.51
C LEU A 123 -2.24 -2.67 -5.59
N PHE A 124 -3.19 -1.82 -6.02
CA PHE A 124 -3.70 -0.71 -5.21
C PHE A 124 -4.30 -1.17 -3.90
N VAL A 125 -5.14 -2.20 -3.94
CA VAL A 125 -5.77 -2.78 -2.75
C VAL A 125 -4.74 -3.44 -1.84
N ALA A 126 -3.78 -4.18 -2.39
CA ALA A 126 -2.74 -4.83 -1.60
C ALA A 126 -1.88 -3.80 -0.85
N LEU A 127 -1.38 -2.76 -1.53
CA LEU A 127 -0.59 -1.69 -0.93
C LEU A 127 -1.39 -0.90 0.11
N GLY A 128 -2.61 -0.50 -0.20
CA GLY A 128 -3.49 0.23 0.73
C GLY A 128 -3.80 -0.57 2.00
N ASN A 129 -4.04 -1.87 1.87
CA ASN A 129 -4.26 -2.76 3.01
C ASN A 129 -3.01 -2.91 3.89
N PHE A 130 -1.84 -3.00 3.28
CA PHE A 130 -0.57 -3.06 4.00
C PHE A 130 -0.31 -1.78 4.80
N VAL A 131 -0.40 -0.62 4.16
CA VAL A 131 -0.16 0.67 4.81
C VAL A 131 -1.12 0.88 5.99
N ARG A 132 -2.40 0.56 5.81
CA ARG A 132 -3.39 0.62 6.91
C ARG A 132 -3.06 -0.34 8.06
N ALA A 133 -2.61 -1.55 7.76
CA ALA A 133 -2.24 -2.52 8.79
C ALA A 133 -1.01 -2.07 9.59
N LYS A 134 -0.12 -1.32 8.97
CA LYS A 134 1.08 -0.75 9.59
C LYS A 134 0.79 0.47 10.47
N ALA A 135 -0.20 1.27 10.12
CA ALA A 135 -0.51 2.48 10.85
C ALA A 135 -0.62 2.19 12.36
N PRO A 136 -0.02 3.03 13.23
CA PRO A 136 -0.22 2.90 14.67
C PRO A 136 -1.72 2.97 14.91
N GLY A 137 -2.26 1.99 15.65
CA GLY A 137 -3.69 1.75 15.79
C GLY A 137 -4.48 3.03 16.04
N ARG A 138 -5.00 3.62 15.00
CA ARG A 138 -6.23 4.38 15.14
C ARG A 138 -7.26 3.33 15.53
N VAL A 139 -7.53 3.23 16.82
CA VAL A 139 -8.75 2.63 17.29
C VAL A 139 -9.84 3.36 16.52
N TYR A 140 -10.37 2.71 15.49
CA TYR A 140 -11.60 3.12 14.88
C TYR A 140 -12.63 2.99 16.00
N HIS A 141 -12.80 4.04 16.78
CA HIS A 141 -14.05 4.26 17.46
C HIS A 141 -15.07 4.38 16.33
N ARG A 142 -15.58 3.23 15.97
CA ARG A 142 -16.85 3.12 15.27
C ARG A 142 -17.83 3.85 16.20
N ARG A 143 -17.91 5.17 16.05
CA ARG A 143 -19.03 5.94 16.60
C ARG A 143 -20.25 5.33 15.94
N GLY A 144 -20.79 4.33 16.59
CA GLY A 144 -22.08 3.76 16.30
C GLY A 144 -23.13 4.83 16.54
N ALA A 145 -23.35 5.63 15.52
CA ALA A 145 -24.56 6.41 15.40
C ALA A 145 -25.64 5.53 14.74
N PHE A 146 -25.92 4.38 15.33
CA PHE A 146 -27.23 3.77 15.23
C PHE A 146 -28.06 4.38 16.38
N ARG A 147 -28.39 5.65 16.24
CA ARG A 147 -29.52 6.23 16.92
C ARG A 147 -30.77 5.72 16.18
N THR A 148 -31.24 4.54 16.59
CA THR A 148 -32.61 4.13 16.36
C THR A 148 -33.53 5.14 17.04
N HIS A 149 -34.01 6.10 16.29
CA HIS A 149 -35.18 6.87 16.63
C HIS A 149 -36.38 5.94 16.55
N LEU A 150 -36.61 5.18 17.61
CA LEU A 150 -37.94 4.67 17.93
C LEU A 150 -38.69 5.80 18.62
N SER A 151 -39.14 6.76 17.85
CA SER A 151 -40.13 7.73 18.27
C SER A 151 -41.50 7.08 18.18
N SER A 152 -42.05 6.84 19.36
CA SER A 152 -43.43 7.07 19.75
C SER A 152 -44.48 6.81 18.66
N VAL A 153 -44.96 5.58 18.59
CA VAL A 153 -46.29 5.34 18.04
C VAL A 153 -47.28 5.65 19.14
N ALA A 154 -47.88 6.85 19.03
CA ALA A 154 -48.97 7.28 19.90
C ALA A 154 -50.16 6.31 19.76
N SER A 155 -50.60 5.90 20.92
CA SER A 155 -51.83 5.14 21.20
C SER A 155 -53.06 5.79 20.52
N VAL A 156 -53.55 5.20 19.47
CA VAL A 156 -54.86 5.54 18.93
C VAL A 156 -55.88 4.55 19.55
N LYS A 157 -56.69 5.05 20.48
CA LYS A 157 -57.87 4.35 20.98
C LYS A 157 -58.91 4.21 19.87
N PRO A 158 -59.44 3.03 19.59
CA PRO A 158 -60.66 2.91 18.77
C PRO A 158 -61.89 3.25 19.60
N SER A 159 -62.62 4.30 19.24
CA SER A 159 -63.95 4.58 19.70
C SER A 159 -64.92 3.76 18.82
N PHE A 160 -65.66 2.84 19.43
CA PHE A 160 -66.82 2.21 18.84
C PHE A 160 -68.04 3.05 19.21
N PRO A 161 -68.93 3.40 18.25
CA PRO A 161 -70.26 3.94 18.56
C PRO A 161 -71.23 2.80 18.84
N ALA A 162 -72.20 3.08 19.73
CA ALA A 162 -73.31 2.22 20.14
C ALA A 162 -74.36 2.07 19.05
#